data_1f63b57f1f63e4eafd6e6166912c427c
#
_entry.id   1f63b57f1f63e4eafd6e6166912c427c
#
_cell.length_a   1.000
_cell.length_b   1.000
_cell.length_c   1.000
_cell.angle_alpha   90.00
_cell.angle_beta   90.00
_cell.angle_gamma   90.00
#
_symmetry.space_group_name_H-M   'P 1'
#
loop_
_entity.id
_entity.type
_entity.pdbx_description
1 polymer ?
#
loop_
_entity_poly.entity_id
_entity_poly.type
_entity_poly.pdbx_seq_one_letter_code
_entity_poly.pdbx_strand_id
1 'polypeptide(L)'
;MSEKTTLGENGIYDARSLGVPKMLLLGLQHMFAMFGATILVPMLTGLDVSTTLLFAGLGTLLFHLLTKRKVPAFLGSSFAFLGGYAAIAPMADGADNSALLPYACFGVACAGLLYLVLSLLIKIFGTGKVMRFFPPIVTGPIIIAIGLTLSQSAIDNCSADWLIAVVAIALVVICNIWGKGMVKIVPIIIGVVGSYVLAAILGRVDFTPVAEAAWIGIPIHWNETAFWALSDGNTSLLITSVITIMPIALATMVEHIGDISAISSTVGIHYIKEPGLHRTLLGDGLATIIASLFGAPANTTYGENTGVLSLTKVFDPRVIRIAAGFAVLFSFSPKVAALIGCMPTATCGGVSLVLYGMISAVGVRNIVETQVDFTKSRNVIIAALILVLSIGINYSAAGAIAFHIGEITISLSGLAVGALTGIILNAILPGKDYKFDEDKPDDTGVCFAVKGQEN
;
A
#
# COMPACT_ATOMS: atom_id res chain seq x y z
N MET A 1 18.67 25.31 30.69
CA MET A 1 18.61 25.70 29.28
C MET A 1 18.13 24.48 28.49
N SER A 2 16.92 24.50 27.93
CA SER A 2 16.43 23.41 27.09
C SER A 2 17.24 23.42 25.79
N GLU A 3 18.03 22.38 25.54
CA GLU A 3 18.65 22.17 24.22
C GLU A 3 17.56 22.25 23.15
N LYS A 4 17.70 23.17 22.21
CA LYS A 4 16.83 23.25 21.04
C LYS A 4 17.07 21.99 20.23
N THR A 5 16.18 21.01 20.34
CA THR A 5 16.22 19.80 19.52
C THR A 5 15.99 20.21 18.05
N THR A 6 17.03 20.14 17.24
CA THR A 6 16.98 20.43 15.80
C THR A 6 16.43 19.19 15.07
N LEU A 7 15.42 19.42 14.24
CA LEU A 7 14.85 18.34 13.38
C LEU A 7 15.91 17.85 12.38
N GLY A 8 16.07 16.53 12.28
CA GLY A 8 16.94 15.90 11.27
C GLY A 8 18.37 15.54 11.73
N GLU A 9 18.79 15.93 12.93
CA GLU A 9 20.13 15.59 13.44
C GLU A 9 20.12 14.35 14.35
N ASN A 10 19.25 14.32 15.36
CA ASN A 10 19.10 13.19 16.29
C ASN A 10 17.69 12.60 16.25
N GLY A 11 17.56 11.30 16.48
CA GLY A 11 16.26 10.62 16.55
C GLY A 11 15.41 11.12 17.71
N ILE A 12 14.17 11.55 17.44
CA ILE A 12 13.21 12.05 18.42
C ILE A 12 12.15 10.97 18.65
N TYR A 13 12.21 10.33 19.81
CA TYR A 13 11.29 9.24 20.20
C TYR A 13 10.13 9.72 21.08
N ASP A 14 10.18 10.94 21.61
CA ASP A 14 9.07 11.61 22.30
C ASP A 14 8.82 12.99 21.68
N ALA A 15 7.82 13.06 20.80
CA ALA A 15 7.48 14.28 20.06
C ALA A 15 6.91 15.38 20.96
N ARG A 16 6.51 15.08 22.22
CA ARG A 16 6.03 16.11 23.16
C ARG A 16 7.12 17.15 23.46
N SER A 17 8.39 16.78 23.35
CA SER A 17 9.53 17.70 23.49
C SER A 17 9.51 18.83 22.44
N LEU A 18 8.83 18.62 21.31
CA LEU A 18 8.71 19.60 20.23
C LEU A 18 7.58 20.62 20.43
N GLY A 19 6.65 20.33 21.36
CA GLY A 19 5.44 21.12 21.56
C GLY A 19 4.32 20.82 20.58
N VAL A 20 3.09 21.15 20.97
CA VAL A 20 1.86 20.82 20.21
C VAL A 20 1.86 21.37 18.78
N PRO A 21 2.23 22.64 18.49
CA PRO A 21 2.17 23.16 17.13
C PRO A 21 3.07 22.39 16.16
N LYS A 22 4.27 22.01 16.58
CA LYS A 22 5.19 21.23 15.74
C LYS A 22 4.69 19.79 15.54
N MET A 23 4.11 19.16 16.56
CA MET A 23 3.49 17.84 16.42
C MET A 23 2.33 17.85 15.42
N LEU A 24 1.47 18.88 15.47
CA LEU A 24 0.36 19.04 14.50
C LEU A 24 0.91 19.23 13.08
N LEU A 25 1.93 20.06 12.90
CA LEU A 25 2.56 20.28 11.59
C LEU A 25 3.17 18.99 11.04
N LEU A 26 3.89 18.23 11.88
CA LEU A 26 4.45 16.92 11.49
C LEU A 26 3.35 15.91 11.18
N GLY A 27 2.26 15.88 11.95
CA GLY A 27 1.10 15.03 11.65
C GLY A 27 0.46 15.39 10.31
N LEU A 28 0.27 16.66 10.03
CA LEU A 28 -0.22 17.15 8.75
C LEU A 28 0.72 16.76 7.59
N GLN A 29 2.04 16.84 7.81
CA GLN A 29 3.05 16.42 6.87
C GLN A 29 2.95 14.92 6.54
N HIS A 30 2.80 14.07 7.55
CA HIS A 30 2.59 12.63 7.35
C HIS A 30 1.26 12.34 6.63
N MET A 31 0.20 13.10 6.93
CA MET A 31 -1.07 12.99 6.23
C MET A 31 -0.89 13.31 4.74
N PHE A 32 -0.19 14.39 4.40
CA PHE A 32 0.08 14.73 3.00
C PHE A 32 1.02 13.73 2.30
N ALA A 33 1.96 13.11 2.99
CA ALA A 33 2.83 12.09 2.41
C ALA A 33 2.04 10.86 1.93
N MET A 34 1.05 10.42 2.70
CA MET A 34 0.20 9.27 2.34
C MET A 34 -0.94 9.64 1.39
N PHE A 35 -1.35 10.90 1.39
CA PHE A 35 -2.59 11.35 0.75
C PHE A 35 -2.62 11.01 -0.74
N GLY A 36 -1.52 11.33 -1.47
CA GLY A 36 -1.45 11.08 -2.91
C GLY A 36 -1.62 9.61 -3.29
N ALA A 37 -0.96 8.70 -2.58
CA ALA A 37 -1.09 7.26 -2.82
C ALA A 37 -2.46 6.74 -2.39
N THR A 38 -2.97 7.18 -1.24
CA THR A 38 -4.26 6.72 -0.69
C THR A 38 -5.44 7.06 -1.60
N ILE A 39 -5.46 8.24 -2.21
CA ILE A 39 -6.56 8.66 -3.10
C ILE A 39 -6.51 8.04 -4.50
N LEU A 40 -5.34 7.59 -4.95
CA LEU A 40 -5.22 6.98 -6.28
C LEU A 40 -5.98 5.67 -6.39
N VAL A 41 -6.00 4.84 -5.35
CA VAL A 41 -6.70 3.55 -5.39
C VAL A 41 -8.20 3.72 -5.61
N PRO A 42 -8.95 4.54 -4.83
CA PRO A 42 -10.37 4.75 -5.11
C PRO A 42 -10.62 5.36 -6.50
N MET A 43 -9.77 6.26 -6.98
CA MET A 43 -9.91 6.81 -8.33
C MET A 43 -9.72 5.77 -9.44
N LEU A 44 -8.85 4.78 -9.23
CA LEU A 44 -8.58 3.70 -10.18
C LEU A 44 -9.59 2.55 -10.09
N THR A 45 -10.36 2.46 -9.01
CA THR A 45 -11.31 1.37 -8.77
C THR A 45 -12.76 1.81 -8.81
N GLY A 46 -13.06 3.10 -8.68
CA GLY A 46 -14.41 3.62 -8.51
C GLY A 46 -14.92 3.62 -7.06
N LEU A 47 -14.09 3.23 -6.09
CA LEU A 47 -14.44 3.29 -4.66
C LEU A 47 -14.57 4.74 -4.18
N ASP A 48 -15.35 4.95 -3.11
CA ASP A 48 -15.52 6.28 -2.54
C ASP A 48 -14.27 6.78 -1.82
N VAL A 49 -13.86 8.02 -2.14
CA VAL A 49 -12.66 8.66 -1.58
C VAL A 49 -12.83 9.01 -0.11
N SER A 50 -14.03 9.45 0.29
CA SER A 50 -14.32 9.82 1.68
C SER A 50 -14.26 8.60 2.60
N THR A 51 -14.88 7.50 2.18
CA THR A 51 -14.82 6.20 2.88
C THR A 51 -13.39 5.70 2.97
N THR A 52 -12.63 5.83 1.88
CA THR A 52 -11.20 5.44 1.84
C THR A 52 -10.38 6.21 2.87
N LEU A 53 -10.50 7.54 2.93
CA LEU A 53 -9.79 8.37 3.91
C LEU A 53 -10.21 8.06 5.35
N LEU A 54 -11.51 7.81 5.58
CA LEU A 54 -12.01 7.41 6.89
C LEU A 54 -11.31 6.15 7.38
N PHE A 55 -11.30 5.10 6.56
CA PHE A 55 -10.76 3.81 6.98
C PHE A 55 -9.23 3.73 6.90
N ALA A 56 -8.56 4.55 6.12
CA ALA A 56 -7.11 4.75 6.24
C ALA A 56 -6.75 5.34 7.62
N GLY A 57 -7.50 6.35 8.07
CA GLY A 57 -7.31 6.94 9.40
C GLY A 57 -7.71 6.00 10.54
N LEU A 58 -8.90 5.43 10.51
CA LEU A 58 -9.38 4.48 11.54
C LEU A 58 -8.54 3.20 11.57
N GLY A 59 -8.17 2.65 10.41
CA GLY A 59 -7.29 1.49 10.27
C GLY A 59 -5.93 1.75 10.90
N THR A 60 -5.34 2.92 10.65
CA THR A 60 -4.07 3.34 11.29
C THR A 60 -4.22 3.42 12.81
N LEU A 61 -5.30 4.00 13.34
CA LEU A 61 -5.54 4.07 14.79
C LEU A 61 -5.72 2.68 15.41
N LEU A 62 -6.45 1.79 14.73
CA LEU A 62 -6.63 0.40 15.15
C LEU A 62 -5.30 -0.35 15.16
N PHE A 63 -4.50 -0.20 14.10
CA PHE A 63 -3.15 -0.77 14.02
C PHE A 63 -2.28 -0.32 15.19
N HIS A 64 -2.26 0.98 15.50
CA HIS A 64 -1.53 1.50 16.64
C HIS A 64 -2.02 0.94 17.97
N LEU A 65 -3.32 0.72 18.14
CA LEU A 65 -3.87 0.09 19.33
C LEU A 65 -3.35 -1.35 19.50
N LEU A 66 -3.41 -2.16 18.43
CA LEU A 66 -3.01 -3.57 18.43
C LEU A 66 -1.49 -3.75 18.56
N THR A 67 -0.70 -2.82 18.01
CA THR A 67 0.76 -2.79 18.11
C THR A 67 1.28 -2.11 19.39
N LYS A 68 0.41 -1.98 20.41
CA LYS A 68 0.74 -1.34 21.71
C LYS A 68 1.24 0.10 21.57
N ARG A 69 0.81 0.81 20.50
CA ARG A 69 1.21 2.19 20.18
C ARG A 69 2.72 2.38 19.99
N LYS A 70 3.44 1.32 19.58
CA LYS A 70 4.91 1.34 19.44
C LYS A 70 5.37 1.61 18.01
N VAL A 71 4.70 1.05 17.01
CA VAL A 71 5.12 1.10 15.61
C VAL A 71 4.65 2.40 14.94
N PRO A 72 5.55 3.25 14.42
CA PRO A 72 5.18 4.49 13.74
C PRO A 72 4.84 4.26 12.26
N ALA A 73 3.92 3.34 11.97
CA ALA A 73 3.44 3.07 10.62
C ALA A 73 2.10 3.78 10.38
N PHE A 74 1.90 4.31 9.17
CA PHE A 74 0.61 4.75 8.65
C PHE A 74 0.07 3.67 7.70
N LEU A 75 -1.23 3.40 7.77
CA LEU A 75 -1.91 2.48 6.86
C LEU A 75 -2.74 3.27 5.84
N GLY A 76 -2.58 2.94 4.57
CA GLY A 76 -3.38 3.52 3.50
C GLY A 76 -3.78 2.46 2.49
N SER A 77 -4.31 2.87 1.35
CA SER A 77 -4.87 1.97 0.33
C SER A 77 -3.82 1.08 -0.34
N SER A 78 -4.06 -0.22 -0.41
CA SER A 78 -3.16 -1.17 -1.05
C SER A 78 -3.33 -1.21 -2.56
N PHE A 79 -2.25 -0.96 -3.29
CA PHE A 79 -2.20 -1.07 -4.75
C PHE A 79 -2.23 -2.51 -5.26
N ALA A 80 -1.75 -3.47 -4.46
CA ALA A 80 -1.68 -4.87 -4.87
C ALA A 80 -3.05 -5.48 -5.19
N PHE A 81 -4.12 -4.96 -4.58
CA PHE A 81 -5.49 -5.44 -4.83
C PHE A 81 -6.14 -4.82 -6.07
N LEU A 82 -5.53 -3.85 -6.77
CA LEU A 82 -6.11 -3.22 -7.97
C LEU A 82 -6.49 -4.26 -9.03
N GLY A 83 -5.63 -5.25 -9.28
CA GLY A 83 -5.95 -6.35 -10.19
C GLY A 83 -7.15 -7.18 -9.75
N GLY A 84 -7.36 -7.35 -8.45
CA GLY A 84 -8.51 -8.04 -7.87
C GLY A 84 -9.80 -7.24 -8.07
N TYR A 85 -9.77 -5.92 -7.83
CA TYR A 85 -10.90 -5.02 -8.13
C TYR A 85 -11.23 -5.03 -9.61
N ALA A 86 -10.24 -4.89 -10.50
CA ALA A 86 -10.44 -4.92 -11.94
C ALA A 86 -11.04 -6.23 -12.46
N ALA A 87 -10.70 -7.37 -11.83
CA ALA A 87 -11.24 -8.68 -12.20
C ALA A 87 -12.71 -8.87 -11.82
N ILE A 88 -13.17 -8.26 -10.72
CA ILE A 88 -14.56 -8.42 -10.22
C ILE A 88 -15.44 -7.25 -10.62
N ALA A 89 -14.91 -6.03 -10.55
CA ALA A 89 -15.62 -4.78 -10.80
C ALA A 89 -14.82 -3.90 -11.77
N PRO A 90 -14.67 -4.30 -13.06
CA PRO A 90 -13.89 -3.56 -14.02
C PRO A 90 -14.46 -2.17 -14.26
N MET A 91 -13.60 -1.15 -14.27
CA MET A 91 -13.93 0.18 -14.77
C MET A 91 -13.78 0.15 -16.31
N ALA A 92 -14.90 0.09 -17.04
CA ALA A 92 -14.92 0.28 -18.48
C ALA A 92 -15.29 1.74 -18.79
N ASP A 93 -14.83 2.27 -19.93
CA ASP A 93 -15.15 3.64 -20.36
C ASP A 93 -16.66 3.90 -20.35
N GLY A 94 -17.13 4.74 -19.42
CA GLY A 94 -18.53 5.13 -19.29
C GLY A 94 -19.45 4.10 -18.63
N ALA A 95 -18.94 2.98 -18.12
CA ALA A 95 -19.73 2.00 -17.38
C ALA A 95 -19.60 2.23 -15.86
N ASP A 96 -20.75 2.26 -15.17
CA ASP A 96 -20.82 2.29 -13.72
C ASP A 96 -20.55 0.89 -13.16
N ASN A 97 -19.48 0.74 -12.38
CA ASN A 97 -19.13 -0.51 -11.71
C ASN A 97 -19.60 -0.59 -10.24
N SER A 98 -20.36 0.42 -9.79
CA SER A 98 -20.78 0.57 -8.38
C SER A 98 -21.51 -0.66 -7.83
N ALA A 99 -22.32 -1.33 -8.66
CA ALA A 99 -23.04 -2.55 -8.27
C ALA A 99 -22.12 -3.76 -8.01
N LEU A 100 -20.91 -3.79 -8.56
CA LEU A 100 -19.96 -4.89 -8.43
C LEU A 100 -18.90 -4.64 -7.34
N LEU A 101 -18.64 -3.37 -7.02
CA LEU A 101 -17.64 -2.99 -6.00
C LEU A 101 -17.88 -3.61 -4.62
N PRO A 102 -19.13 -3.70 -4.09
CA PRO A 102 -19.40 -4.36 -2.81
C PRO A 102 -18.96 -5.84 -2.77
N TYR A 103 -19.06 -6.54 -3.89
CA TYR A 103 -18.59 -7.93 -4.02
C TYR A 103 -17.06 -8.01 -3.99
N ALA A 104 -16.39 -7.10 -4.70
CA ALA A 104 -14.93 -7.00 -4.65
C ALA A 104 -14.46 -6.68 -3.21
N CYS A 105 -15.11 -5.74 -2.54
CA CYS A 105 -14.84 -5.41 -1.14
C CYS A 105 -15.05 -6.61 -0.21
N PHE A 106 -16.08 -7.44 -0.44
CA PHE A 106 -16.26 -8.68 0.31
C PHE A 106 -15.09 -9.65 0.10
N GLY A 107 -14.62 -9.82 -1.14
CA GLY A 107 -13.44 -10.63 -1.46
C GLY A 107 -12.18 -10.14 -0.74
N VAL A 108 -11.97 -8.81 -0.69
CA VAL A 108 -10.86 -8.18 0.04
C VAL A 108 -10.99 -8.36 1.55
N ALA A 109 -12.19 -8.24 2.11
CA ALA A 109 -12.42 -8.52 3.54
C ALA A 109 -12.06 -9.98 3.89
N CYS A 110 -12.42 -10.94 3.03
CA CYS A 110 -12.00 -12.33 3.18
C CYS A 110 -10.48 -12.51 3.03
N ALA A 111 -9.83 -11.74 2.14
CA ALA A 111 -8.37 -11.75 2.03
C ALA A 111 -7.68 -11.30 3.33
N GLY A 112 -8.25 -10.34 4.04
CA GLY A 112 -7.78 -9.92 5.36
C GLY A 112 -7.77 -11.03 6.41
N LEU A 113 -8.61 -12.07 6.28
CA LEU A 113 -8.61 -13.23 7.18
C LEU A 113 -7.30 -14.03 7.08
N LEU A 114 -6.63 -14.04 5.92
CA LEU A 114 -5.33 -14.71 5.79
C LEU A 114 -4.24 -14.06 6.63
N TYR A 115 -4.30 -12.75 6.83
CA TYR A 115 -3.40 -12.04 7.76
C TYR A 115 -3.59 -12.50 9.21
N LEU A 116 -4.87 -12.73 9.61
CA LEU A 116 -5.18 -13.26 10.94
C LEU A 116 -4.65 -14.68 11.12
N VAL A 117 -4.80 -15.51 10.07
CA VAL A 117 -4.25 -16.88 10.07
C VAL A 117 -2.72 -16.82 10.19
N LEU A 118 -2.04 -16.00 9.36
CA LEU A 118 -0.57 -15.88 9.42
C LEU A 118 -0.11 -15.31 10.78
N SER A 119 -0.81 -14.31 11.32
CA SER A 119 -0.58 -13.78 12.66
C SER A 119 -0.67 -14.85 13.73
N LEU A 120 -1.69 -15.70 13.66
CA LEU A 120 -1.89 -16.82 14.58
C LEU A 120 -0.78 -17.87 14.45
N LEU A 121 -0.39 -18.22 13.22
CA LEU A 121 0.72 -19.15 12.96
C LEU A 121 2.04 -18.62 13.54
N ILE A 122 2.34 -17.33 13.36
CA ILE A 122 3.54 -16.70 13.93
C ILE A 122 3.48 -16.72 15.46
N LYS A 123 2.31 -16.46 16.05
CA LYS A 123 2.14 -16.48 17.50
C LYS A 123 2.33 -17.87 18.09
N ILE A 124 1.90 -18.93 17.40
CA ILE A 124 1.98 -20.32 17.88
C ILE A 124 3.36 -20.92 17.63
N PHE A 125 3.88 -20.78 16.42
CA PHE A 125 5.11 -21.47 15.97
C PHE A 125 6.37 -20.64 16.11
N GLY A 126 6.23 -19.34 16.36
CA GLY A 126 7.33 -18.37 16.40
C GLY A 126 7.68 -17.79 15.03
N THR A 127 8.22 -16.56 15.05
CA THR A 127 8.55 -15.78 13.85
C THR A 127 9.54 -16.53 12.95
N GLY A 128 10.64 -17.06 13.50
CA GLY A 128 11.69 -17.72 12.73
C GLY A 128 11.24 -18.94 11.93
N LYS A 129 10.29 -19.73 12.46
CA LYS A 129 9.76 -20.89 11.73
C LYS A 129 8.89 -20.51 10.54
N VAL A 130 8.13 -19.43 10.67
CA VAL A 130 7.24 -18.95 9.61
C VAL A 130 8.01 -18.17 8.56
N MET A 131 8.94 -17.30 8.97
CA MET A 131 9.74 -16.47 8.08
C MET A 131 10.62 -17.26 7.10
N ARG A 132 10.98 -18.50 7.41
CA ARG A 132 11.70 -19.37 6.45
C ARG A 132 10.93 -19.66 5.15
N PHE A 133 9.61 -19.43 5.13
CA PHE A 133 8.79 -19.54 3.92
C PHE A 133 8.78 -18.26 3.11
N PHE A 134 9.18 -17.14 3.71
CA PHE A 134 9.20 -15.81 3.13
C PHE A 134 10.62 -15.20 3.11
N PRO A 135 11.62 -15.91 2.59
CA PRO A 135 12.97 -15.38 2.47
C PRO A 135 13.02 -14.26 1.41
N PRO A 136 14.06 -13.40 1.42
CA PRO A 136 14.22 -12.32 0.45
C PRO A 136 14.16 -12.73 -1.02
N ILE A 137 14.59 -13.95 -1.34
CA ILE A 137 14.47 -14.51 -2.69
C ILE A 137 13.01 -14.73 -3.14
N VAL A 138 12.08 -14.80 -2.22
CA VAL A 138 10.63 -14.88 -2.49
C VAL A 138 10.02 -13.48 -2.41
N THR A 139 10.32 -12.74 -1.33
CA THR A 139 9.70 -11.44 -1.06
C THR A 139 10.11 -10.37 -2.06
N GLY A 140 11.39 -10.29 -2.41
CA GLY A 140 11.90 -9.31 -3.36
C GLY A 140 11.24 -9.39 -4.75
N PRO A 141 11.25 -10.53 -5.41
CA PRO A 141 10.59 -10.69 -6.71
C PRO A 141 9.09 -10.47 -6.68
N ILE A 142 8.38 -10.81 -5.57
CA ILE A 142 6.95 -10.52 -5.43
C ILE A 142 6.71 -9.01 -5.39
N ILE A 143 7.49 -8.25 -4.60
CA ILE A 143 7.37 -6.79 -4.51
C ILE A 143 7.70 -6.15 -5.89
N ILE A 144 8.72 -6.63 -6.60
CA ILE A 144 9.01 -6.19 -7.97
C ILE A 144 7.79 -6.41 -8.87
N ALA A 145 7.19 -7.60 -8.80
CA ALA A 145 6.04 -7.96 -9.63
C ALA A 145 4.81 -7.08 -9.34
N ILE A 146 4.55 -6.69 -8.07
CA ILE A 146 3.45 -5.78 -7.71
C ILE A 146 3.53 -4.49 -8.54
N GLY A 147 4.66 -3.80 -8.52
CA GLY A 147 4.79 -2.55 -9.26
C GLY A 147 4.73 -2.74 -10.78
N LEU A 148 5.37 -3.80 -11.31
CA LEU A 148 5.42 -4.04 -12.77
C LEU A 148 4.05 -4.48 -13.35
N THR A 149 3.25 -5.25 -12.63
CA THR A 149 1.93 -5.67 -13.10
C THR A 149 0.93 -4.52 -13.22
N LEU A 150 1.15 -3.42 -12.50
CA LEU A 150 0.32 -2.23 -12.55
C LEU A 150 0.76 -1.22 -13.62
N SER A 151 1.93 -1.41 -14.24
CA SER A 151 2.52 -0.43 -15.18
C SER A 151 1.65 -0.15 -16.39
N GLN A 152 0.94 -1.15 -16.94
CA GLN A 152 0.06 -0.96 -18.09
C GLN A 152 -1.07 0.02 -17.77
N SER A 153 -1.76 -0.18 -16.65
CA SER A 153 -2.84 0.72 -16.23
C SER A 153 -2.36 2.16 -16.09
N ALA A 154 -1.16 2.36 -15.57
CA ALA A 154 -0.58 3.69 -15.47
C ALA A 154 -0.28 4.31 -16.84
N ILE A 155 0.23 3.52 -17.80
CA ILE A 155 0.46 3.96 -19.19
C ILE A 155 -0.86 4.30 -19.89
N ASP A 156 -1.88 3.45 -19.73
CA ASP A 156 -3.21 3.68 -20.32
C ASP A 156 -3.80 5.00 -19.79
N ASN A 157 -3.70 5.24 -18.48
CA ASN A 157 -4.13 6.51 -17.88
C ASN A 157 -3.32 7.72 -18.38
N CYS A 158 -2.01 7.56 -18.60
CA CYS A 158 -1.18 8.63 -19.20
C CYS A 158 -1.60 8.97 -20.63
N SER A 159 -2.06 7.95 -21.39
CA SER A 159 -2.45 8.13 -22.80
C SER A 159 -3.64 9.05 -22.99
N ALA A 160 -4.45 9.29 -21.96
CA ALA A 160 -5.54 10.25 -21.98
C ALA A 160 -5.04 11.69 -22.24
N ASP A 161 -3.85 12.05 -21.72
CA ASP A 161 -3.18 13.34 -21.94
C ASP A 161 -1.71 13.28 -21.52
N TRP A 162 -0.85 13.00 -22.48
CA TRP A 162 0.60 12.89 -22.24
C TRP A 162 1.25 14.17 -21.69
N LEU A 163 0.74 15.36 -22.04
CA LEU A 163 1.29 16.62 -21.53
C LEU A 163 1.11 16.69 -20.01
N ILE A 164 -0.10 16.44 -19.53
CA ILE A 164 -0.41 16.46 -18.10
C ILE A 164 0.34 15.36 -17.36
N ALA A 165 0.41 14.13 -17.94
CA ALA A 165 1.14 13.03 -17.36
C ALA A 165 2.64 13.30 -17.21
N VAL A 166 3.29 13.84 -18.26
CA VAL A 166 4.73 14.19 -18.25
C VAL A 166 5.02 15.29 -17.22
N VAL A 167 4.13 16.29 -17.09
CA VAL A 167 4.28 17.34 -16.08
C VAL A 167 4.15 16.74 -14.67
N ALA A 168 3.20 15.84 -14.45
CA ALA A 168 3.07 15.14 -13.16
C ALA A 168 4.36 14.37 -12.80
N ILE A 169 4.88 13.56 -13.73
CA ILE A 169 6.14 12.81 -13.56
C ILE A 169 7.30 13.76 -13.27
N ALA A 170 7.47 14.80 -14.09
CA ALA A 170 8.56 15.75 -13.96
C ALA A 170 8.55 16.44 -12.59
N LEU A 171 7.38 16.90 -12.13
CA LEU A 171 7.25 17.52 -10.81
C LEU A 171 7.60 16.55 -9.68
N VAL A 172 7.13 15.31 -9.73
CA VAL A 172 7.48 14.31 -8.71
C VAL A 172 9.00 14.08 -8.71
N VAL A 173 9.62 13.86 -9.86
CA VAL A 173 11.06 13.62 -9.99
C VAL A 173 11.89 14.82 -9.52
N ILE A 174 11.55 16.02 -9.97
CA ILE A 174 12.26 17.25 -9.59
C ILE A 174 12.17 17.48 -8.08
N CYS A 175 10.98 17.33 -7.49
CA CYS A 175 10.78 17.52 -6.06
C CYS A 175 11.52 16.46 -5.24
N ASN A 176 11.57 15.21 -5.72
CA ASN A 176 12.25 14.12 -5.03
C ASN A 176 13.78 14.28 -5.06
N ILE A 177 14.35 14.65 -6.21
CA ILE A 177 15.82 14.71 -6.42
C ILE A 177 16.41 16.03 -5.92
N TRP A 178 15.82 17.16 -6.32
CA TRP A 178 16.36 18.50 -6.02
C TRP A 178 15.61 19.24 -4.93
N GLY A 179 14.46 18.71 -4.50
CA GLY A 179 13.66 19.30 -3.42
C GLY A 179 14.42 19.32 -2.10
N LYS A 180 14.14 20.35 -1.29
CA LYS A 180 14.67 20.51 0.07
C LYS A 180 13.52 20.68 1.07
N GLY A 181 13.73 20.26 2.32
CA GLY A 181 12.72 20.39 3.38
C GLY A 181 11.40 19.73 3.01
N MET A 182 10.29 20.46 3.12
CA MET A 182 8.92 19.97 2.84
C MET A 182 8.75 19.49 1.40
N VAL A 183 9.35 20.16 0.41
CA VAL A 183 9.21 19.78 -1.01
C VAL A 183 9.70 18.37 -1.29
N LYS A 184 10.79 17.95 -0.63
CA LYS A 184 11.34 16.59 -0.75
C LYS A 184 10.46 15.53 -0.08
N ILE A 185 9.63 15.93 0.89
CA ILE A 185 8.80 15.03 1.70
C ILE A 185 7.47 14.71 1.01
N VAL A 186 6.94 15.66 0.23
CA VAL A 186 5.62 15.53 -0.41
C VAL A 186 5.68 15.62 -1.95
N PRO A 187 6.61 14.92 -2.62
CA PRO A 187 6.79 15.05 -4.07
C PRO A 187 5.54 14.60 -4.83
N ILE A 188 4.86 13.55 -4.37
CA ILE A 188 3.66 13.01 -5.01
C ILE A 188 2.54 14.04 -5.01
N ILE A 189 2.28 14.68 -3.87
CA ILE A 189 1.22 15.69 -3.79
C ILE A 189 1.54 16.92 -4.65
N ILE A 190 2.82 17.30 -4.74
CA ILE A 190 3.22 18.42 -5.62
C ILE A 190 3.02 18.04 -7.08
N GLY A 191 3.34 16.81 -7.46
CA GLY A 191 3.06 16.28 -8.80
C GLY A 191 1.57 16.28 -9.12
N VAL A 192 0.75 15.76 -8.21
CA VAL A 192 -0.72 15.77 -8.32
C VAL A 192 -1.25 17.19 -8.46
N VAL A 193 -0.99 18.06 -7.48
CA VAL A 193 -1.56 19.42 -7.46
C VAL A 193 -1.03 20.25 -8.64
N GLY A 194 0.27 20.15 -8.95
CA GLY A 194 0.86 20.95 -10.04
C GLY A 194 0.31 20.56 -11.41
N SER A 195 0.20 19.27 -11.72
CA SER A 195 -0.39 18.80 -12.98
C SER A 195 -1.90 19.04 -13.04
N TYR A 196 -2.60 18.92 -11.92
CA TYR A 196 -4.03 19.22 -11.83
C TYR A 196 -4.30 20.73 -12.06
N VAL A 197 -3.52 21.62 -11.44
CA VAL A 197 -3.62 23.08 -11.68
C VAL A 197 -3.33 23.40 -13.13
N LEU A 198 -2.32 22.77 -13.75
CA LEU A 198 -2.07 22.96 -15.19
C LEU A 198 -3.27 22.52 -16.03
N ALA A 199 -3.85 21.37 -15.73
CA ALA A 199 -5.05 20.87 -16.43
C ALA A 199 -6.24 21.82 -16.27
N ALA A 200 -6.43 22.39 -15.09
CA ALA A 200 -7.47 23.39 -14.81
C ALA A 200 -7.24 24.67 -15.64
N ILE A 201 -6.00 25.19 -15.70
CA ILE A 201 -5.64 26.37 -16.52
C ILE A 201 -5.90 26.12 -18.01
N LEU A 202 -5.67 24.90 -18.47
CA LEU A 202 -5.94 24.48 -19.86
C LEU A 202 -7.42 24.20 -20.16
N GLY A 203 -8.31 24.36 -19.16
CA GLY A 203 -9.76 24.11 -19.31
C GLY A 203 -10.14 22.63 -19.47
N ARG A 204 -9.31 21.71 -18.96
CA ARG A 204 -9.48 20.25 -19.09
C ARG A 204 -10.11 19.62 -17.86
N VAL A 205 -10.64 20.42 -16.92
CA VAL A 205 -11.26 19.98 -15.67
C VAL A 205 -12.65 20.59 -15.54
N ASP A 206 -13.63 19.74 -15.27
CA ASP A 206 -14.98 20.17 -14.90
C ASP A 206 -15.08 20.23 -13.36
N PHE A 207 -15.28 21.43 -12.81
CA PHE A 207 -15.45 21.68 -11.39
C PHE A 207 -16.92 21.70 -10.94
N THR A 208 -17.89 21.40 -11.83
CA THR A 208 -19.31 21.37 -11.48
C THR A 208 -19.59 20.46 -10.28
N PRO A 209 -19.04 19.22 -10.20
CA PRO A 209 -19.26 18.36 -9.05
C PRO A 209 -18.75 18.97 -7.73
N VAL A 210 -17.64 19.73 -7.79
CA VAL A 210 -17.10 20.42 -6.61
C VAL A 210 -18.03 21.54 -6.14
N ALA A 211 -18.63 22.27 -7.09
CA ALA A 211 -19.56 23.35 -6.75
C ALA A 211 -20.82 22.82 -6.05
N GLU A 212 -21.33 21.69 -6.51
CA GLU A 212 -22.57 21.06 -6.01
C GLU A 212 -22.35 20.27 -4.71
N ALA A 213 -21.14 19.77 -4.45
CA ALA A 213 -20.84 18.97 -3.28
C ALA A 213 -21.03 19.72 -1.96
N ALA A 214 -21.57 19.02 -0.95
CA ALA A 214 -21.72 19.54 0.40
C ALA A 214 -20.36 19.73 1.11
N TRP A 215 -20.28 20.65 2.06
CA TRP A 215 -19.08 20.85 2.87
C TRP A 215 -18.89 19.73 3.90
N ILE A 216 -19.99 19.19 4.43
CA ILE A 216 -20.00 18.16 5.48
C ILE A 216 -20.96 17.06 5.03
N GLY A 217 -20.54 15.81 5.14
CA GLY A 217 -21.35 14.62 4.83
C GLY A 217 -20.85 13.40 5.60
N ILE A 218 -21.65 12.34 5.57
CA ILE A 218 -21.28 11.04 6.16
C ILE A 218 -20.54 10.25 5.11
N PRO A 219 -19.30 9.78 5.39
CA PRO A 219 -18.45 9.12 4.39
C PRO A 219 -18.72 7.61 4.27
N ILE A 220 -19.93 7.13 4.54
CA ILE A 220 -20.31 5.73 4.42
C ILE A 220 -21.68 5.63 3.77
N HIS A 221 -21.76 4.86 2.68
CA HIS A 221 -22.98 4.59 1.95
C HIS A 221 -23.31 3.11 2.02
N TRP A 222 -24.52 2.73 2.47
CA TRP A 222 -24.89 1.33 2.69
C TRP A 222 -24.75 0.45 1.44
N ASN A 223 -25.17 0.97 0.28
CA ASN A 223 -25.11 0.29 -1.02
C ASN A 223 -23.67 0.03 -1.53
N GLU A 224 -22.67 0.68 -0.96
CA GLU A 224 -21.25 0.49 -1.29
C GLU A 224 -20.56 -0.51 -0.35
N THR A 225 -21.24 -0.91 0.74
CA THR A 225 -20.66 -1.81 1.74
C THR A 225 -20.71 -3.28 1.28
N ALA A 226 -19.77 -4.10 1.75
CA ALA A 226 -19.81 -5.55 1.55
C ALA A 226 -21.04 -6.20 2.19
N PHE A 227 -21.66 -5.55 3.18
CA PHE A 227 -22.92 -6.01 3.79
C PHE A 227 -24.09 -5.96 2.80
N TRP A 228 -24.10 -4.96 1.90
CA TRP A 228 -25.08 -4.90 0.82
C TRP A 228 -24.94 -6.09 -0.13
N ALA A 229 -23.71 -6.44 -0.55
CA ALA A 229 -23.47 -7.61 -1.39
C ALA A 229 -23.95 -8.93 -0.74
N LEU A 230 -23.80 -9.06 0.58
CA LEU A 230 -24.34 -10.20 1.33
C LEU A 230 -25.87 -10.23 1.34
N SER A 231 -26.52 -9.06 1.36
CA SER A 231 -27.99 -8.94 1.34
C SER A 231 -28.59 -9.14 -0.05
N ASP A 232 -27.85 -8.82 -1.13
CA ASP A 232 -28.26 -9.01 -2.52
C ASP A 232 -28.38 -10.50 -2.91
N GLY A 233 -27.65 -11.37 -2.23
CA GLY A 233 -27.82 -12.83 -2.32
C GLY A 233 -27.19 -13.51 -3.52
N ASN A 234 -26.38 -12.83 -4.35
CA ASN A 234 -25.64 -13.45 -5.45
C ASN A 234 -24.44 -14.25 -4.94
N THR A 235 -24.71 -15.46 -4.44
CA THR A 235 -23.72 -16.36 -3.83
C THR A 235 -22.60 -16.72 -4.82
N SER A 236 -22.92 -16.90 -6.11
CA SER A 236 -21.92 -17.23 -7.13
C SER A 236 -20.86 -16.13 -7.24
N LEU A 237 -21.27 -14.86 -7.30
CA LEU A 237 -20.38 -13.72 -7.41
C LEU A 237 -19.59 -13.50 -6.12
N LEU A 238 -20.20 -13.73 -4.95
CA LEU A 238 -19.48 -13.70 -3.66
C LEU A 238 -18.34 -14.73 -3.61
N ILE A 239 -18.62 -15.98 -4.00
CA ILE A 239 -17.61 -17.05 -4.04
C ILE A 239 -16.52 -16.73 -5.06
N THR A 240 -16.90 -16.27 -6.25
CA THR A 240 -15.94 -15.85 -7.29
C THR A 240 -15.02 -14.74 -6.75
N SER A 241 -15.57 -13.73 -6.09
CA SER A 241 -14.80 -12.62 -5.53
C SER A 241 -13.79 -13.09 -4.48
N VAL A 242 -14.19 -13.99 -3.58
CA VAL A 242 -13.30 -14.55 -2.56
C VAL A 242 -12.16 -15.34 -3.21
N ILE A 243 -12.47 -16.23 -4.15
CA ILE A 243 -11.46 -17.10 -4.77
C ILE A 243 -10.48 -16.28 -5.62
N THR A 244 -10.96 -15.23 -6.30
CA THR A 244 -10.13 -14.35 -7.14
C THR A 244 -9.23 -13.44 -6.31
N ILE A 245 -9.74 -12.84 -5.24
CA ILE A 245 -9.05 -11.77 -4.51
C ILE A 245 -8.22 -12.31 -3.34
N MET A 246 -8.72 -13.32 -2.62
CA MET A 246 -8.08 -13.82 -1.41
C MET A 246 -6.60 -14.25 -1.61
N PRO A 247 -6.20 -14.91 -2.72
CA PRO A 247 -4.80 -15.29 -2.94
C PRO A 247 -3.83 -14.10 -3.06
N ILE A 248 -4.31 -12.90 -3.43
CA ILE A 248 -3.50 -11.69 -3.53
C ILE A 248 -2.92 -11.30 -2.16
N ALA A 249 -3.63 -11.64 -1.07
CA ALA A 249 -3.16 -11.38 0.29
C ALA A 249 -1.78 -11.99 0.59
N LEU A 250 -1.38 -13.07 -0.09
CA LEU A 250 -0.05 -13.64 0.08
C LEU A 250 1.05 -12.64 -0.30
N ALA A 251 0.84 -11.88 -1.38
CA ALA A 251 1.80 -10.86 -1.82
C ALA A 251 1.81 -9.67 -0.85
N THR A 252 0.64 -9.21 -0.40
CA THR A 252 0.54 -8.06 0.49
C THR A 252 1.01 -8.36 1.92
N MET A 253 0.83 -9.59 2.41
CA MET A 253 1.46 -10.02 3.66
C MET A 253 2.99 -9.98 3.61
N VAL A 254 3.56 -10.33 2.45
CA VAL A 254 5.00 -10.23 2.20
C VAL A 254 5.45 -8.77 2.18
N GLU A 255 4.70 -7.90 1.50
CA GLU A 255 4.93 -6.44 1.48
C GLU A 255 4.93 -5.88 2.90
N HIS A 256 3.91 -6.20 3.71
CA HIS A 256 3.82 -5.79 5.11
C HIS A 256 5.04 -6.17 5.94
N ILE A 257 5.54 -7.41 5.78
CA ILE A 257 6.74 -7.88 6.48
C ILE A 257 7.95 -7.03 6.09
N GLY A 258 8.11 -6.72 4.80
CA GLY A 258 9.14 -5.85 4.28
C GLY A 258 9.07 -4.44 4.87
N ASP A 259 7.89 -3.85 4.91
CA ASP A 259 7.66 -2.50 5.46
C ASP A 259 7.98 -2.42 6.95
N ILE A 260 7.54 -3.40 7.75
CA ILE A 260 7.86 -3.44 9.19
C ILE A 260 9.36 -3.58 9.40
N SER A 261 10.06 -4.32 8.53
CA SER A 261 11.51 -4.41 8.54
C SER A 261 12.16 -3.06 8.23
N ALA A 262 11.68 -2.38 7.18
CA ALA A 262 12.14 -1.07 6.77
C ALA A 262 11.95 -0.01 7.88
N ILE A 263 10.77 0.00 8.52
CA ILE A 263 10.48 0.88 9.66
C ILE A 263 11.42 0.55 10.84
N SER A 264 11.64 -0.74 11.13
CA SER A 264 12.53 -1.18 12.21
C SER A 264 13.95 -0.66 12.01
N SER A 265 14.47 -0.78 10.79
CA SER A 265 15.79 -0.31 10.40
C SER A 265 15.91 1.21 10.47
N THR A 266 14.90 1.93 9.96
CA THR A 266 14.84 3.40 9.96
C THR A 266 14.82 3.99 11.37
N VAL A 267 14.06 3.34 12.27
CA VAL A 267 13.86 3.82 13.65
C VAL A 267 14.96 3.32 14.59
N GLY A 268 15.64 2.22 14.24
CA GLY A 268 16.61 1.55 15.10
C GLY A 268 15.95 0.73 16.22
N ILE A 269 14.68 0.34 16.07
CA ILE A 269 13.93 -0.47 17.05
C ILE A 269 13.37 -1.71 16.34
N HIS A 270 13.60 -2.88 16.90
CA HIS A 270 13.21 -4.15 16.31
C HIS A 270 11.72 -4.47 16.49
N TYR A 271 10.85 -3.95 15.61
CA TYR A 271 9.39 -4.11 15.72
C TYR A 271 8.90 -5.52 15.39
N ILE A 272 9.69 -6.34 14.69
CA ILE A 272 9.40 -7.76 14.45
C ILE A 272 9.45 -8.54 15.76
N LYS A 273 10.35 -8.18 16.69
CA LYS A 273 10.47 -8.78 18.01
C LYS A 273 9.47 -8.16 19.00
N GLU A 274 9.40 -6.83 19.06
CA GLU A 274 8.49 -6.10 19.93
C GLU A 274 7.86 -4.88 19.24
N PRO A 275 6.55 -4.84 19.09
CA PRO A 275 5.47 -5.61 19.73
C PRO A 275 5.26 -7.02 19.16
N GLY A 276 6.00 -7.40 18.14
CA GLY A 276 5.98 -8.68 17.47
C GLY A 276 5.23 -8.66 16.15
N LEU A 277 5.78 -9.34 15.13
CA LEU A 277 5.21 -9.40 13.78
C LEU A 277 3.76 -9.92 13.76
N HIS A 278 3.40 -10.84 14.68
CA HIS A 278 2.02 -11.30 14.82
C HIS A 278 1.03 -10.17 15.14
N ARG A 279 1.46 -9.11 15.88
CA ARG A 279 0.59 -7.98 16.20
C ARG A 279 0.47 -7.00 15.04
N THR A 280 1.54 -6.78 14.29
CA THR A 280 1.49 -5.89 13.13
C THR A 280 0.64 -6.49 12.02
N LEU A 281 0.79 -7.80 11.73
CA LEU A 281 -0.08 -8.52 10.81
C LEU A 281 -1.54 -8.55 11.27
N LEU A 282 -1.79 -8.76 12.57
CA LEU A 282 -3.15 -8.69 13.12
C LEU A 282 -3.77 -7.31 12.90
N GLY A 283 -2.98 -6.25 13.12
CA GLY A 283 -3.43 -4.87 12.95
C GLY A 283 -3.76 -4.53 11.51
N ASP A 284 -2.89 -4.93 10.58
CA ASP A 284 -3.07 -4.71 9.14
C ASP A 284 -4.26 -5.51 8.59
N GLY A 285 -4.35 -6.80 8.94
CA GLY A 285 -5.46 -7.66 8.53
C GLY A 285 -6.81 -7.19 9.04
N LEU A 286 -6.92 -6.81 10.32
CA LEU A 286 -8.18 -6.27 10.88
C LEU A 286 -8.53 -4.91 10.27
N ALA A 287 -7.54 -4.03 10.03
CA ALA A 287 -7.78 -2.77 9.34
C ALA A 287 -8.32 -3.01 7.92
N THR A 288 -7.74 -3.96 7.18
CA THR A 288 -8.21 -4.37 5.85
C THR A 288 -9.62 -4.93 5.89
N ILE A 289 -9.92 -5.87 6.82
CA ILE A 289 -11.27 -6.45 6.96
C ILE A 289 -12.30 -5.36 7.20
N ILE A 290 -12.06 -4.52 8.20
CA ILE A 290 -13.03 -3.48 8.59
C ILE A 290 -13.20 -2.47 7.44
N ALA A 291 -12.11 -1.98 6.85
CA ALA A 291 -12.18 -1.05 5.75
C ALA A 291 -13.03 -1.60 4.59
N SER A 292 -12.75 -2.82 4.18
CA SER A 292 -13.43 -3.43 3.04
C SER A 292 -14.88 -3.82 3.34
N LEU A 293 -15.21 -4.19 4.57
CA LEU A 293 -16.61 -4.40 4.97
C LEU A 293 -17.46 -3.14 4.80
N PHE A 294 -16.87 -1.97 4.96
CA PHE A 294 -17.56 -0.69 4.82
C PHE A 294 -17.35 0.00 3.45
N GLY A 295 -16.85 -0.71 2.44
CA GLY A 295 -16.72 -0.18 1.08
C GLY A 295 -15.43 0.60 0.81
N ALA A 296 -14.44 0.53 1.69
CA ALA A 296 -13.10 1.08 1.46
C ALA A 296 -12.15 0.01 0.89
N PRO A 297 -11.05 0.40 0.22
CA PRO A 297 -10.03 -0.55 -0.24
C PRO A 297 -9.30 -1.21 0.93
N ALA A 298 -8.55 -2.28 0.62
CA ALA A 298 -7.62 -2.90 1.56
C ALA A 298 -6.65 -1.86 2.12
N ASN A 299 -6.35 -1.95 3.40
CA ASN A 299 -5.27 -1.19 4.01
C ASN A 299 -3.93 -1.94 3.90
N THR A 300 -2.83 -1.21 3.85
CA THR A 300 -1.46 -1.71 3.96
C THR A 300 -0.55 -0.66 4.57
N THR A 301 0.58 -1.07 5.11
CA THR A 301 1.60 -0.14 5.61
C THR A 301 2.24 0.65 4.47
N TYR A 302 2.55 1.95 4.73
CA TYR A 302 3.05 2.87 3.70
C TYR A 302 4.53 3.20 3.85
N GLY A 303 5.31 2.84 2.82
CA GLY A 303 6.72 3.18 2.70
C GLY A 303 6.98 4.69 2.59
N GLU A 304 6.07 5.47 2.01
CA GLU A 304 6.14 6.92 1.90
C GLU A 304 6.25 7.59 3.28
N ASN A 305 5.49 7.10 4.24
CA ASN A 305 5.56 7.59 5.62
C ASN A 305 6.87 7.19 6.31
N THR A 306 7.46 6.06 5.96
CA THR A 306 8.81 5.66 6.40
C THR A 306 9.86 6.63 5.85
N GLY A 307 9.69 7.10 4.61
CA GLY A 307 10.51 8.17 4.04
C GLY A 307 10.45 9.48 4.85
N VAL A 308 9.26 9.86 5.31
CA VAL A 308 9.11 11.04 6.21
C VAL A 308 9.82 10.82 7.55
N LEU A 309 9.68 9.64 8.16
CA LEU A 309 10.40 9.29 9.40
C LEU A 309 11.92 9.43 9.21
N SER A 310 12.45 8.92 8.11
CA SER A 310 13.88 9.00 7.78
C SER A 310 14.38 10.44 7.65
N LEU A 311 13.59 11.32 7.05
CA LEU A 311 13.95 12.71 6.79
C LEU A 311 13.80 13.60 8.04
N THR A 312 12.72 13.42 8.79
CA THR A 312 12.44 14.23 9.97
C THR A 312 13.14 13.72 11.22
N LYS A 313 13.50 12.43 11.21
CA LYS A 313 13.99 11.66 12.37
C LYS A 313 13.07 11.76 13.60
N VAL A 314 11.77 11.99 13.39
CA VAL A 314 10.77 11.98 14.45
C VAL A 314 10.05 10.64 14.41
N PHE A 315 10.40 9.76 15.34
CA PHE A 315 9.98 8.36 15.36
C PHE A 315 8.82 8.08 16.34
N ASP A 316 8.25 9.12 16.94
CA ASP A 316 7.14 8.97 17.88
C ASP A 316 5.84 8.63 17.14
N PRO A 317 5.21 7.48 17.43
CA PRO A 317 3.93 7.08 16.83
C PRO A 317 2.77 8.05 17.07
N ARG A 318 2.90 9.00 18.00
CA ARG A 318 1.86 10.04 18.23
C ARG A 318 1.68 10.92 17.01
N VAL A 319 2.74 11.23 16.29
CA VAL A 319 2.69 12.06 15.08
C VAL A 319 1.87 11.36 14.00
N ILE A 320 2.05 10.05 13.85
CA ILE A 320 1.25 9.23 12.91
C ILE A 320 -0.23 9.18 13.31
N ARG A 321 -0.53 9.08 14.62
CA ARG A 321 -1.93 9.14 15.09
C ARG A 321 -2.59 10.50 14.84
N ILE A 322 -1.82 11.59 14.91
CA ILE A 322 -2.31 12.93 14.53
C ILE A 322 -2.63 12.95 13.02
N ALA A 323 -1.75 12.40 12.19
CA ALA A 323 -1.99 12.26 10.75
C ALA A 323 -3.26 11.45 10.45
N ALA A 324 -3.46 10.33 11.15
CA ALA A 324 -4.68 9.52 11.07
C ALA A 324 -5.93 10.30 11.48
N GLY A 325 -5.83 11.13 12.52
CA GLY A 325 -6.90 12.04 12.92
C GLY A 325 -7.26 13.07 11.84
N PHE A 326 -6.27 13.63 11.14
CA PHE A 326 -6.52 14.51 9.99
C PHE A 326 -7.20 13.75 8.83
N ALA A 327 -6.79 12.53 8.51
CA ALA A 327 -7.43 11.72 7.48
C ALA A 327 -8.92 11.47 7.80
N VAL A 328 -9.24 11.10 9.05
CA VAL A 328 -10.62 10.98 9.53
C VAL A 328 -11.37 12.31 9.41
N LEU A 329 -10.75 13.43 9.76
CA LEU A 329 -11.40 14.74 9.66
C LEU A 329 -11.75 15.09 8.22
N PHE A 330 -10.80 14.88 7.28
CA PHE A 330 -11.03 15.18 5.86
C PHE A 330 -12.07 14.26 5.21
N SER A 331 -12.27 13.05 5.72
CA SER A 331 -13.26 12.12 5.19
C SER A 331 -14.71 12.63 5.32
N PHE A 332 -15.00 13.52 6.25
CA PHE A 332 -16.32 14.12 6.42
C PHE A 332 -16.61 15.29 5.48
N SER A 333 -15.74 15.56 4.51
CA SER A 333 -15.94 16.64 3.54
C SER A 333 -16.15 16.08 2.12
N PRO A 334 -17.42 15.90 1.68
CA PRO A 334 -17.72 15.53 0.28
C PRO A 334 -17.12 16.48 -0.75
N LYS A 335 -16.94 17.75 -0.39
CA LYS A 335 -16.27 18.75 -1.25
C LYS A 335 -14.81 18.41 -1.53
N VAL A 336 -14.09 17.88 -0.54
CA VAL A 336 -12.71 17.37 -0.73
C VAL A 336 -12.72 16.15 -1.63
N ALA A 337 -13.64 15.22 -1.42
CA ALA A 337 -13.79 14.03 -2.26
C ALA A 337 -14.13 14.40 -3.72
N ALA A 338 -15.06 15.34 -3.93
CA ALA A 338 -15.41 15.83 -5.26
C ALA A 338 -14.21 16.50 -5.95
N LEU A 339 -13.42 17.32 -5.21
CA LEU A 339 -12.19 17.93 -5.76
C LEU A 339 -11.19 16.87 -6.22
N ILE A 340 -11.06 15.79 -5.48
CA ILE A 340 -10.22 14.65 -5.84
C ILE A 340 -10.80 13.92 -7.05
N GLY A 341 -12.11 13.65 -7.06
CA GLY A 341 -12.82 12.97 -8.15
C GLY A 341 -12.74 13.69 -9.51
N CYS A 342 -12.60 15.02 -9.50
CA CYS A 342 -12.42 15.81 -10.72
C CYS A 342 -10.97 15.80 -11.26
N MET A 343 -10.04 15.07 -10.61
CA MET A 343 -8.64 15.02 -11.04
C MET A 343 -8.51 14.28 -12.39
N PRO A 344 -7.77 14.84 -13.38
CA PRO A 344 -7.59 14.19 -14.66
C PRO A 344 -6.94 12.82 -14.56
N THR A 345 -7.45 11.86 -15.33
CA THR A 345 -6.90 10.50 -15.41
C THR A 345 -5.40 10.49 -15.72
N ALA A 346 -4.95 11.40 -16.59
CA ALA A 346 -3.54 11.55 -16.93
C ALA A 346 -2.65 12.00 -15.75
N THR A 347 -3.18 12.81 -14.82
CA THR A 347 -2.50 13.14 -13.56
C THR A 347 -2.29 11.89 -12.73
N CYS A 348 -3.36 11.08 -12.57
CA CYS A 348 -3.29 9.79 -11.87
C CYS A 348 -2.27 8.86 -12.54
N GLY A 349 -2.30 8.74 -13.87
CA GLY A 349 -1.37 7.92 -14.63
C GLY A 349 0.08 8.31 -14.41
N GLY A 350 0.40 9.59 -14.57
CA GLY A 350 1.78 10.09 -14.41
C GLY A 350 2.34 9.85 -13.00
N VAL A 351 1.56 10.12 -11.99
CA VAL A 351 1.96 9.85 -10.58
C VAL A 351 2.06 8.36 -10.30
N SER A 352 1.11 7.55 -10.78
CA SER A 352 1.11 6.09 -10.62
C SER A 352 2.34 5.45 -11.24
N LEU A 353 2.81 5.90 -12.42
CA LEU A 353 4.05 5.41 -13.04
C LEU A 353 5.25 5.53 -12.11
N VAL A 354 5.39 6.68 -11.44
CA VAL A 354 6.49 6.88 -10.49
C VAL A 354 6.31 6.00 -9.27
N LEU A 355 5.08 5.91 -8.71
CA LEU A 355 4.79 5.09 -7.53
C LEU A 355 5.05 3.61 -7.78
N TYR A 356 4.53 3.05 -8.89
CA TYR A 356 4.72 1.63 -9.22
C TYR A 356 6.18 1.30 -9.49
N GLY A 357 6.91 2.23 -10.15
CA GLY A 357 8.36 2.11 -10.31
C GLY A 357 9.09 2.11 -8.96
N MET A 358 8.69 2.96 -8.01
CA MET A 358 9.27 2.97 -6.67
C MET A 358 8.97 1.69 -5.88
N ILE A 359 7.75 1.13 -5.98
CA ILE A 359 7.40 -0.16 -5.37
C ILE A 359 8.34 -1.26 -5.90
N SER A 360 8.50 -1.34 -7.24
CA SER A 360 9.42 -2.31 -7.85
C SER A 360 10.87 -2.11 -7.39
N ALA A 361 11.32 -0.85 -7.26
CA ALA A 361 12.66 -0.52 -6.78
C ALA A 361 12.89 -0.97 -5.32
N VAL A 362 11.87 -0.93 -4.47
CA VAL A 362 11.93 -1.48 -3.10
C VAL A 362 12.18 -2.98 -3.13
N GLY A 363 11.53 -3.73 -4.03
CA GLY A 363 11.79 -5.15 -4.22
C GLY A 363 13.22 -5.46 -4.68
N VAL A 364 13.75 -4.66 -5.62
CA VAL A 364 15.16 -4.77 -6.04
C VAL A 364 16.11 -4.49 -4.87
N ARG A 365 15.83 -3.44 -4.12
CA ARG A 365 16.58 -3.07 -2.94
C ARG A 365 16.61 -4.19 -1.91
N ASN A 366 15.47 -4.82 -1.62
CA ASN A 366 15.39 -5.97 -0.72
C ASN A 366 16.36 -7.09 -1.13
N ILE A 367 16.38 -7.47 -2.43
CA ILE A 367 17.29 -8.50 -2.96
C ILE A 367 18.75 -8.11 -2.78
N VAL A 368 19.11 -6.85 -3.07
CA VAL A 368 20.49 -6.36 -3.02
C VAL A 368 21.00 -6.24 -1.58
N GLU A 369 20.19 -5.66 -0.68
CA GLU A 369 20.59 -5.44 0.72
C GLU A 369 20.75 -6.74 1.49
N THR A 370 19.92 -7.75 1.17
CA THR A 370 20.02 -9.08 1.79
C THR A 370 21.05 -9.99 1.11
N GLN A 371 21.75 -9.46 0.09
CA GLN A 371 22.81 -10.19 -0.63
C GLN A 371 22.35 -11.57 -1.15
N VAL A 372 21.14 -11.62 -1.74
CA VAL A 372 20.63 -12.86 -2.32
C VAL A 372 21.61 -13.39 -3.38
N ASP A 373 22.09 -14.61 -3.19
CA ASP A 373 23.07 -15.24 -4.08
C ASP A 373 22.40 -15.82 -5.35
N PHE A 374 22.45 -15.06 -6.44
CA PHE A 374 21.94 -15.48 -7.75
C PHE A 374 22.90 -16.40 -8.53
N THR A 375 24.07 -16.77 -7.99
CA THR A 375 24.89 -17.84 -8.57
C THR A 375 24.25 -19.22 -8.35
N LYS A 376 23.35 -19.34 -7.37
CA LYS A 376 22.62 -20.56 -7.07
C LYS A 376 21.43 -20.74 -8.01
N SER A 377 21.44 -21.83 -8.80
CA SER A 377 20.33 -22.14 -9.73
C SER A 377 18.95 -22.16 -9.06
N ARG A 378 18.90 -22.59 -7.78
CA ARG A 378 17.67 -22.57 -6.97
C ARG A 378 17.09 -21.17 -6.90
N ASN A 379 17.90 -20.19 -6.54
CA ASN A 379 17.45 -18.80 -6.35
C ASN A 379 17.04 -18.19 -7.69
N VAL A 380 17.81 -18.43 -8.75
CA VAL A 380 17.46 -17.98 -10.10
C VAL A 380 16.10 -18.52 -10.55
N ILE A 381 15.84 -19.83 -10.35
CA ILE A 381 14.55 -20.45 -10.74
C ILE A 381 13.38 -19.87 -9.96
N ILE A 382 13.51 -19.67 -8.64
CA ILE A 382 12.46 -19.10 -7.80
C ILE A 382 12.11 -17.70 -8.29
N ALA A 383 13.11 -16.82 -8.42
CA ALA A 383 12.89 -15.45 -8.86
C ALA A 383 12.32 -15.38 -10.28
N ALA A 384 12.88 -16.17 -11.21
CA ALA A 384 12.42 -16.20 -12.59
C ALA A 384 10.96 -16.61 -12.70
N LEU A 385 10.53 -17.67 -12.00
CA LEU A 385 9.16 -18.14 -12.06
C LEU A 385 8.19 -17.18 -11.38
N ILE A 386 8.55 -16.55 -10.25
CA ILE A 386 7.74 -15.50 -9.64
C ILE A 386 7.48 -14.38 -10.65
N LEU A 387 8.54 -13.81 -11.23
CA LEU A 387 8.44 -12.66 -12.13
C LEU A 387 7.70 -13.01 -13.43
N VAL A 388 8.10 -14.12 -14.08
CA VAL A 388 7.53 -14.50 -15.38
C VAL A 388 6.07 -14.89 -15.25
N LEU A 389 5.67 -15.64 -14.21
CA LEU A 389 4.28 -16.01 -14.01
C LEU A 389 3.43 -14.79 -13.62
N SER A 390 3.93 -13.94 -12.72
CA SER A 390 3.19 -12.75 -12.31
C SER A 390 2.92 -11.80 -13.48
N ILE A 391 3.96 -11.51 -14.27
CA ILE A 391 3.86 -10.56 -15.38
C ILE A 391 3.20 -11.22 -16.60
N GLY A 392 3.64 -12.42 -16.95
CA GLY A 392 3.17 -13.12 -18.17
C GLY A 392 1.67 -13.46 -18.11
N ILE A 393 1.17 -13.91 -16.96
CA ILE A 393 -0.27 -14.17 -16.80
C ILE A 393 -1.06 -12.86 -16.83
N ASN A 394 -0.58 -11.83 -16.12
CA ASN A 394 -1.27 -10.54 -16.05
C ASN A 394 -1.45 -9.89 -17.43
N TYR A 395 -0.46 -10.01 -18.32
CA TYR A 395 -0.48 -9.46 -19.68
C TYR A 395 -0.87 -10.47 -20.76
N SER A 396 -1.28 -11.68 -20.37
CA SER A 396 -1.90 -12.63 -21.32
C SER A 396 -3.27 -12.13 -21.77
N ALA A 397 -3.78 -12.63 -22.89
CA ALA A 397 -5.08 -12.26 -23.42
C ALA A 397 -6.23 -12.49 -22.40
N ALA A 398 -6.08 -13.46 -21.50
CA ALA A 398 -7.06 -13.76 -20.47
C ALA A 398 -6.85 -12.94 -19.17
N GLY A 399 -5.69 -12.32 -18.97
CA GLY A 399 -5.33 -11.55 -17.76
C GLY A 399 -5.19 -12.36 -16.47
N ALA A 400 -5.65 -13.61 -16.48
CA ALA A 400 -5.67 -14.52 -15.33
C ALA A 400 -5.75 -15.98 -15.81
N ILE A 401 -5.43 -16.91 -14.90
CA ILE A 401 -5.74 -18.33 -15.11
C ILE A 401 -7.14 -18.59 -14.60
N ALA A 402 -8.10 -18.78 -15.49
CA ALA A 402 -9.50 -18.96 -15.16
C ALA A 402 -9.95 -20.42 -15.33
N PHE A 403 -10.69 -20.93 -14.36
CA PHE A 403 -11.37 -22.23 -14.39
C PHE A 403 -12.85 -22.01 -14.08
N HIS A 404 -13.73 -22.69 -14.81
CA HIS A 404 -15.15 -22.66 -14.56
C HIS A 404 -15.61 -23.96 -13.93
N ILE A 405 -16.27 -23.90 -12.77
CA ILE A 405 -16.89 -25.04 -12.09
C ILE A 405 -18.37 -24.70 -11.87
N GLY A 406 -19.24 -25.13 -12.79
CA GLY A 406 -20.65 -24.72 -12.81
C GLY A 406 -20.77 -23.21 -13.04
N GLU A 407 -21.46 -22.51 -12.16
CA GLU A 407 -21.63 -21.04 -12.22
C GLU A 407 -20.48 -20.26 -11.54
N ILE A 408 -19.54 -20.96 -10.93
CA ILE A 408 -18.42 -20.34 -10.20
C ILE A 408 -17.24 -20.21 -11.14
N THR A 409 -16.72 -18.99 -11.27
CA THR A 409 -15.46 -18.73 -11.97
C THR A 409 -14.33 -18.59 -10.97
N ILE A 410 -13.34 -19.48 -11.04
CA ILE A 410 -12.10 -19.38 -10.29
C ILE A 410 -11.10 -18.65 -11.17
N SER A 411 -10.71 -17.44 -10.80
CA SER A 411 -9.77 -16.62 -11.53
C SER A 411 -8.55 -16.32 -10.64
N LEU A 412 -7.38 -16.84 -11.03
CA LEU A 412 -6.13 -16.61 -10.32
C LEU A 412 -5.31 -15.55 -11.06
N SER A 413 -5.12 -14.40 -10.45
CA SER A 413 -4.26 -13.34 -11.00
C SER A 413 -2.81 -13.80 -11.12
N GLY A 414 -2.06 -13.22 -12.06
CA GLY A 414 -0.63 -13.51 -12.23
C GLY A 414 0.16 -13.32 -10.94
N LEU A 415 -0.13 -12.28 -10.19
CA LEU A 415 0.54 -12.00 -8.91
C LEU A 415 0.29 -13.11 -7.86
N ALA A 416 -0.95 -13.60 -7.76
CA ALA A 416 -1.30 -14.69 -6.86
C ALA A 416 -0.58 -16.00 -7.24
N VAL A 417 -0.56 -16.34 -8.54
CA VAL A 417 0.11 -17.53 -9.06
C VAL A 417 1.62 -17.43 -8.83
N GLY A 418 2.24 -16.29 -9.13
CA GLY A 418 3.67 -16.06 -8.91
C GLY A 418 4.07 -16.17 -7.44
N ALA A 419 3.29 -15.56 -6.53
CA ALA A 419 3.53 -15.62 -5.09
C ALA A 419 3.41 -17.06 -4.56
N LEU A 420 2.33 -17.77 -4.89
CA LEU A 420 2.15 -19.18 -4.53
C LEU A 420 3.31 -20.07 -5.04
N THR A 421 3.67 -19.89 -6.31
CA THR A 421 4.77 -20.64 -6.92
C THR A 421 6.09 -20.39 -6.20
N GLY A 422 6.41 -19.14 -5.89
CA GLY A 422 7.62 -18.79 -5.16
C GLY A 422 7.69 -19.42 -3.76
N ILE A 423 6.60 -19.36 -3.00
CA ILE A 423 6.50 -19.96 -1.66
C ILE A 423 6.64 -21.48 -1.73
N ILE A 424 5.93 -22.14 -2.68
CA ILE A 424 5.97 -23.61 -2.86
C ILE A 424 7.37 -24.06 -3.28
N LEU A 425 7.97 -23.41 -4.28
CA LEU A 425 9.31 -23.76 -4.74
C LEU A 425 10.36 -23.55 -3.64
N ASN A 426 10.24 -22.44 -2.88
CA ASN A 426 11.11 -22.23 -1.73
C ASN A 426 10.94 -23.33 -0.67
N ALA A 427 9.74 -23.85 -0.49
CA ALA A 427 9.48 -24.95 0.46
C ALA A 427 10.08 -26.28 0.00
N ILE A 428 9.99 -26.61 -1.30
CA ILE A 428 10.34 -27.91 -1.86
C ILE A 428 11.82 -28.00 -2.27
N LEU A 429 12.37 -26.95 -2.92
CA LEU A 429 13.73 -27.01 -3.48
C LEU A 429 14.78 -27.10 -2.37
N PRO A 430 15.82 -27.96 -2.55
CA PRO A 430 16.94 -28.09 -1.61
C PRO A 430 17.87 -26.87 -1.67
N GLY A 431 18.83 -26.77 -0.74
CA GLY A 431 19.86 -25.73 -0.73
C GLY A 431 19.38 -24.40 -0.15
N LYS A 432 18.52 -24.45 0.87
CA LYS A 432 18.08 -23.26 1.61
C LYS A 432 19.25 -22.68 2.40
N ASP A 433 19.57 -21.44 2.15
CA ASP A 433 20.66 -20.68 2.77
C ASP A 433 20.21 -19.58 3.71
N TYR A 434 18.95 -19.14 3.58
CA TYR A 434 18.40 -18.10 4.44
C TYR A 434 18.08 -18.63 5.84
N LYS A 435 18.66 -17.95 6.83
CA LYS A 435 18.36 -18.15 8.26
C LYS A 435 17.85 -16.83 8.82
N PHE A 436 16.62 -16.82 9.28
CA PHE A 436 16.04 -15.67 9.98
C PHE A 436 16.67 -15.59 11.38
N ASP A 437 17.33 -14.49 11.69
CA ASP A 437 17.92 -14.20 13.01
C ASP A 437 17.09 -13.12 13.71
N GLU A 438 16.38 -13.51 14.79
CA GLU A 438 15.54 -12.57 15.55
C GLU A 438 16.35 -11.52 16.34
N ASP A 439 17.65 -11.74 16.53
CA ASP A 439 18.50 -10.87 17.36
C ASP A 439 19.29 -9.84 16.56
N LYS A 440 19.34 -9.97 15.22
CA LYS A 440 20.01 -9.00 14.34
C LYS A 440 18.98 -8.11 13.66
N PRO A 441 18.97 -6.79 13.94
CA PRO A 441 18.14 -5.82 13.21
C PRO A 441 18.38 -5.84 11.70
N ASP A 442 19.60 -6.22 11.29
CA ASP A 442 20.07 -6.27 9.90
C ASP A 442 19.54 -7.49 9.12
N ASP A 443 19.09 -8.54 9.80
CA ASP A 443 18.62 -9.79 9.18
C ASP A 443 17.13 -9.73 8.77
N THR A 444 16.51 -8.57 8.94
CA THR A 444 15.14 -8.29 8.49
C THR A 444 15.05 -8.01 6.99
N GLY A 445 16.16 -8.13 6.26
CA GLY A 445 16.22 -7.99 4.82
C GLY A 445 16.22 -6.56 4.29
N VAL A 446 16.23 -5.54 5.15
CA VAL A 446 16.27 -4.14 4.69
C VAL A 446 17.22 -3.35 5.59
N CYS A 447 18.51 -3.35 5.26
CA CYS A 447 19.50 -2.49 5.88
C CYS A 447 19.44 -1.08 5.27
N PHE A 448 18.81 -0.14 5.94
CA PHE A 448 18.95 1.28 5.65
C PHE A 448 20.23 1.81 6.33
N ALA A 449 21.38 1.37 5.88
CA ALA A 449 22.63 1.99 6.27
C ALA A 449 22.63 3.43 5.78
N VAL A 450 22.33 4.36 6.67
CA VAL A 450 22.68 5.77 6.46
C VAL A 450 24.21 5.81 6.49
N LYS A 451 24.85 5.87 5.31
CA LYS A 451 26.26 6.23 5.21
C LYS A 451 26.46 7.55 5.93
N GLY A 452 27.08 7.52 7.11
CA GLY A 452 27.40 8.72 7.88
C GLY A 452 27.63 8.53 9.37
N GLN A 453 27.80 7.31 9.85
CA GLN A 453 28.32 7.07 11.19
C GLN A 453 29.48 6.06 11.12
N GLU A 454 30.59 6.48 10.51
CA GLU A 454 31.92 6.06 10.91
C GLU A 454 32.41 7.17 11.87
N ASN A 455 32.34 6.85 13.15
CA ASN A 455 33.20 7.15 14.31
C ASN A 455 32.42 7.05 15.60
#